data_89868cc1f953d41f4971b5179ebfd223
#
_entry.id   89868cc1f953d41f4971b5179ebfd223
#
_cell.length_a   1.000
_cell.length_b   1.000
_cell.length_c   1.000
_cell.angle_alpha   90.00
_cell.angle_beta   90.00
_cell.angle_gamma   90.00
#
_symmetry.space_group_name_H-M   'P 1'
#
loop_
_entity.id
_entity.type
_entity.pdbx_description
1 polymer ?
#
loop_
_entity_poly.entity_id
_entity_poly.type
_entity_poly.pdbx_seq_one_letter_code
_entity_poly.pdbx_strand_id
1 'polypeptide(L)'
;MFYSINYDNKNKRNIKDIKDIKRDNNRKNNNESKINNEESRINNEELKNNLILKNNPKTYLSEKEEDNRFKGYGDEFKSTNGEFKNSNDVVPKYEVSKPNFSKIELNVLEELRENIVDLAISENMSSFNEKLILEDVNRFLKNRFPNLDEINRKILANNMFQELIGYGEIDSLIKDDNLEEIMVIGVGKPVFVYHREYGMMETDLIFENEDKILRIIDSIAREANRRIDQQSPILDARMKDGSRINATIAPLSADGPTLTIRKFKKDPLTIVDLIKFNTLDTDIAAFFWLTIDGLGVKPANIIISGGTSSGKTTLLNALSVFINPKERIITIEDTLELQFHHKHIVRMEARSVNIENQGEITIEDLVKNSLRQRPDRIIIGEVRGSEAITLFTALNTGHSGFGTLHANNSRETISRLIHAPMSVPKIMISSIDYIVMEKRIYKSDGKSFRRVTEIDEVVGMEEGTISLNKLFKWDSESDKFQNVTVLSNTLENLANLKGVSVNDLTIEMEKRKKILDYLVENDISSLEDIYSILSKYYLNPKALLNELGL
;
A
#
# COMPACT_ATOMS: atom_id res chain seq x y z
N MET A 1 -58.21 -21.58 -6.84
CA MET A 1 -58.19 -23.01 -6.44
C MET A 1 -57.25 -23.09 -5.24
N PHE A 2 -57.83 -23.25 -4.08
CA PHE A 2 -57.11 -23.40 -2.80
C PHE A 2 -56.73 -24.85 -2.61
N TYR A 3 -55.50 -25.14 -2.21
CA TYR A 3 -55.14 -26.37 -1.53
C TYR A 3 -54.52 -26.05 -0.19
N SER A 4 -55.27 -26.33 0.86
CA SER A 4 -54.84 -26.41 2.24
C SER A 4 -54.23 -27.79 2.50
N ILE A 5 -53.03 -27.86 3.06
CA ILE A 5 -52.44 -29.09 3.59
C ILE A 5 -52.33 -28.97 5.10
N ASN A 6 -53.09 -29.83 5.79
CA ASN A 6 -53.00 -30.08 7.23
C ASN A 6 -51.65 -30.65 7.62
N TYR A 7 -51.01 -30.07 8.65
CA TYR A 7 -49.88 -30.69 9.34
C TYR A 7 -50.39 -31.41 10.60
N ASP A 8 -50.22 -32.70 10.56
CA ASP A 8 -50.62 -33.64 11.61
C ASP A 8 -49.52 -33.71 12.71
N ASN A 9 -50.00 -33.80 13.93
CA ASN A 9 -49.26 -33.78 15.20
C ASN A 9 -48.60 -35.15 15.49
N LYS A 10 -47.38 -35.39 15.03
CA LYS A 10 -46.57 -36.55 15.51
C LYS A 10 -45.08 -36.22 15.48
N ASN A 11 -44.56 -35.50 16.46
CA ASN A 11 -43.12 -35.48 16.77
C ASN A 11 -42.79 -34.83 18.14
N LYS A 12 -43.39 -35.36 19.22
CA LYS A 12 -43.02 -34.93 20.59
C LYS A 12 -42.13 -35.96 21.35
N ARG A 13 -41.53 -36.95 20.65
CA ARG A 13 -40.69 -37.97 21.33
C ARG A 13 -39.19 -37.93 21.00
N ASN A 14 -38.69 -37.09 20.09
CA ASN A 14 -37.28 -37.11 19.67
C ASN A 14 -36.40 -35.97 20.22
N ILE A 15 -36.83 -35.15 21.16
CA ILE A 15 -36.03 -34.02 21.64
C ILE A 15 -35.15 -34.41 22.85
N LYS A 16 -35.46 -35.50 23.58
CA LYS A 16 -34.64 -35.94 24.70
C LYS A 16 -33.37 -36.69 24.25
N ASP A 17 -33.49 -37.53 23.22
CA ASP A 17 -32.36 -38.34 22.73
C ASP A 17 -31.29 -37.50 22.02
N ILE A 18 -31.64 -36.37 21.42
CA ILE A 18 -30.69 -35.47 20.75
C ILE A 18 -29.85 -34.64 21.77
N LYS A 19 -30.38 -34.37 22.95
CA LYS A 19 -29.62 -33.66 24.01
C LYS A 19 -28.57 -34.53 24.70
N ASP A 20 -28.82 -35.81 24.80
CA ASP A 20 -27.88 -36.75 25.42
C ASP A 20 -26.75 -37.12 24.45
N ILE A 21 -27.04 -37.26 23.16
CA ILE A 21 -26.01 -37.45 22.09
C ILE A 21 -25.10 -36.22 21.96
N LYS A 22 -25.62 -35.00 22.11
CA LYS A 22 -24.79 -33.79 22.10
C LYS A 22 -23.92 -33.62 23.35
N ARG A 23 -24.32 -34.16 24.51
CA ARG A 23 -23.50 -34.15 25.71
C ARG A 23 -22.36 -35.16 25.67
N ASP A 24 -22.56 -36.33 25.07
CA ASP A 24 -21.51 -37.34 24.92
C ASP A 24 -20.50 -36.95 23.85
N ASN A 25 -20.92 -36.34 22.73
CA ASN A 25 -20.01 -35.83 21.72
C ASN A 25 -19.15 -34.64 22.22
N ASN A 26 -19.71 -33.76 23.03
CA ASN A 26 -18.91 -32.67 23.64
C ASN A 26 -17.93 -33.17 24.73
N ARG A 27 -18.21 -34.30 25.39
CA ARG A 27 -17.25 -34.93 26.31
C ARG A 27 -16.13 -35.66 25.56
N LYS A 28 -16.41 -36.30 24.43
CA LYS A 28 -15.38 -36.94 23.57
C LYS A 28 -14.46 -35.88 22.93
N ASN A 29 -15.02 -34.81 22.34
CA ASN A 29 -14.21 -33.74 21.74
C ASN A 29 -13.34 -32.97 22.75
N ASN A 30 -13.79 -32.80 24.00
CA ASN A 30 -12.96 -32.19 25.05
C ASN A 30 -11.86 -33.11 25.57
N ASN A 31 -12.02 -34.42 25.49
CA ASN A 31 -10.96 -35.36 25.84
C ASN A 31 -9.95 -35.54 24.70
N GLU A 32 -10.39 -35.60 23.47
CA GLU A 32 -9.50 -35.62 22.29
C GLU A 32 -8.68 -34.33 22.16
N SER A 33 -9.26 -33.14 22.45
CA SER A 33 -8.51 -31.88 22.45
C SER A 33 -7.50 -31.76 23.61
N LYS A 34 -7.71 -32.44 24.73
CA LYS A 34 -6.73 -32.50 25.84
C LYS A 34 -5.61 -33.50 25.54
N ILE A 35 -5.93 -34.65 24.97
CA ILE A 35 -4.93 -35.68 24.57
C ILE A 35 -4.05 -35.11 23.44
N ASN A 36 -4.63 -34.48 22.41
CA ASN A 36 -3.87 -33.86 21.34
C ASN A 36 -2.99 -32.67 21.80
N ASN A 37 -3.40 -31.95 22.86
CA ASN A 37 -2.58 -30.88 23.46
C ASN A 37 -1.44 -31.41 24.36
N GLU A 38 -1.60 -32.57 24.99
CA GLU A 38 -0.52 -33.22 25.73
C GLU A 38 0.46 -33.95 24.79
N GLU A 39 -0.02 -34.66 23.76
CA GLU A 39 0.82 -35.27 22.73
C GLU A 39 1.61 -34.22 21.93
N SER A 40 1.02 -33.09 21.58
CA SER A 40 1.75 -31.99 20.92
C SER A 40 2.78 -31.30 21.86
N ARG A 41 2.58 -31.30 23.17
CA ARG A 41 3.59 -30.83 24.13
C ARG A 41 4.75 -31.81 24.30
N ILE A 42 4.46 -33.08 24.36
CA ILE A 42 5.48 -34.17 24.50
C ILE A 42 6.31 -34.24 23.21
N ASN A 43 5.70 -34.20 22.04
CA ASN A 43 6.40 -34.14 20.74
C ASN A 43 7.27 -32.89 20.59
N ASN A 44 6.81 -31.74 21.06
CA ASN A 44 7.60 -30.49 21.04
C ASN A 44 8.81 -30.53 21.99
N GLU A 45 8.73 -31.22 23.12
CA GLU A 45 9.90 -31.44 24.01
C GLU A 45 10.87 -32.48 23.47
N GLU A 46 10.39 -33.58 22.84
CA GLU A 46 11.24 -34.56 22.18
C GLU A 46 11.91 -34.02 20.92
N LEU A 47 11.21 -33.19 20.10
CA LEU A 47 11.80 -32.48 18.97
C LEU A 47 12.86 -31.47 19.39
N LYS A 48 12.59 -30.73 20.48
CA LYS A 48 13.59 -29.84 21.10
C LYS A 48 14.83 -30.57 21.56
N ASN A 49 14.67 -31.77 22.15
CA ASN A 49 15.79 -32.60 22.59
C ASN A 49 16.55 -33.26 21.44
N ASN A 50 15.88 -33.61 20.33
CA ASN A 50 16.52 -34.20 19.15
C ASN A 50 17.36 -33.20 18.34
N LEU A 51 16.97 -31.90 18.32
CA LEU A 51 17.82 -30.83 17.77
C LEU A 51 19.13 -30.66 18.56
N ILE A 52 19.09 -30.90 19.87
CA ILE A 52 20.25 -30.81 20.78
C ILE A 52 21.16 -32.03 20.68
N LEU A 53 20.63 -33.20 20.33
CA LEU A 53 21.36 -34.48 20.46
C LEU A 53 22.04 -35.00 19.16
N LYS A 54 21.74 -34.47 17.99
CA LYS A 54 22.34 -34.96 16.73
C LYS A 54 23.70 -34.38 16.39
N ASN A 55 24.19 -33.35 17.08
CA ASN A 55 25.47 -32.72 16.75
C ASN A 55 26.40 -32.67 17.96
N ASN A 56 27.22 -33.66 18.10
CA ASN A 56 28.40 -33.63 18.96
C ASN A 56 29.61 -33.25 18.09
N PRO A 57 29.99 -32.00 17.98
CA PRO A 57 31.14 -31.61 17.18
C PRO A 57 32.40 -31.81 18.02
N LYS A 58 33.04 -32.92 17.85
CA LYS A 58 34.46 -33.01 18.20
C LYS A 58 35.26 -32.40 17.05
N THR A 59 36.03 -31.37 17.46
CA THR A 59 37.21 -30.82 16.80
C THR A 59 36.98 -29.97 15.55
N TYR A 60 37.41 -28.73 15.67
CA TYR A 60 38.46 -28.05 14.90
C TYR A 60 38.32 -26.55 15.03
N LEU A 61 38.98 -25.96 16.07
CA LEU A 61 39.55 -24.64 16.00
C LEU A 61 40.26 -24.36 17.35
N SER A 62 41.49 -23.88 17.33
CA SER A 62 42.23 -23.50 18.54
C SER A 62 41.68 -22.20 19.11
N GLU A 63 41.46 -22.14 20.43
CA GLU A 63 40.93 -20.99 21.19
C GLU A 63 41.54 -19.63 20.88
N LYS A 64 42.73 -19.60 20.25
CA LYS A 64 43.43 -18.35 19.89
C LYS A 64 42.98 -17.69 18.60
N GLU A 65 42.27 -18.38 17.72
CA GLU A 65 41.76 -17.81 16.47
C GLU A 65 40.34 -17.22 16.61
N GLU A 66 39.55 -17.65 17.62
CA GLU A 66 38.21 -17.15 17.87
C GLU A 66 38.20 -15.74 18.49
N ASP A 67 39.13 -15.42 19.41
CA ASP A 67 39.11 -14.19 20.20
C ASP A 67 39.42 -12.90 19.40
N ASN A 68 40.11 -13.02 18.26
CA ASN A 68 40.50 -11.85 17.47
C ASN A 68 39.48 -11.47 16.36
N ARG A 69 38.52 -12.35 16.01
CA ARG A 69 37.61 -12.16 14.88
C ARG A 69 36.35 -11.38 15.25
N PHE A 70 35.97 -11.39 16.52
CA PHE A 70 34.73 -10.75 16.98
C PHE A 70 34.96 -9.33 17.55
N LYS A 71 36.18 -8.83 17.54
CA LYS A 71 36.53 -7.48 18.06
C LYS A 71 36.02 -6.32 17.16
N GLY A 72 35.55 -6.60 15.96
CA GLY A 72 35.11 -5.58 15.00
C GLY A 72 33.61 -5.31 14.95
N TYR A 73 32.76 -6.13 15.60
CA TYR A 73 31.30 -6.01 15.47
C TYR A 73 30.66 -4.86 16.27
N GLY A 74 31.41 -4.21 17.17
CA GLY A 74 30.86 -3.19 18.05
C GLY A 74 30.79 -1.77 17.50
N ASP A 75 31.58 -1.44 16.47
CA ASP A 75 31.73 -0.04 16.03
C ASP A 75 31.04 0.30 14.69
N GLU A 76 30.53 -0.67 13.94
CA GLU A 76 29.98 -0.44 12.58
C GLU A 76 28.45 -0.40 12.48
N PHE A 77 27.71 -0.59 13.57
CA PHE A 77 26.23 -0.51 13.53
C PHE A 77 25.71 0.89 13.85
N LYS A 78 26.00 1.85 12.97
CA LYS A 78 25.22 3.08 12.84
C LYS A 78 24.36 2.98 11.58
N SER A 79 23.06 2.86 11.80
CA SER A 79 21.96 2.87 10.80
C SER A 79 21.91 1.68 9.84
N THR A 80 20.75 1.01 9.83
CA THR A 80 20.36 -0.05 8.89
C THR A 80 20.01 0.48 7.48
N ASN A 81 20.30 1.75 7.20
CA ASN A 81 19.95 2.43 5.96
C ASN A 81 21.22 2.60 5.12
N GLY A 82 21.12 2.35 3.82
CA GLY A 82 22.22 2.61 2.88
C GLY A 82 22.58 4.11 2.87
N GLU A 83 23.82 4.41 2.51
CA GLU A 83 24.32 5.78 2.48
C GLU A 83 24.42 6.31 1.04
N PHE A 84 23.97 7.55 0.83
CA PHE A 84 24.17 8.28 -0.39
C PHE A 84 25.64 8.69 -0.54
N LYS A 85 26.30 8.19 -1.60
CA LYS A 85 27.62 8.70 -2.02
C LYS A 85 27.47 9.67 -3.17
N ASN A 86 27.89 10.91 -2.94
CA ASN A 86 27.99 11.91 -3.99
C ASN A 86 29.13 11.50 -4.94
N SER A 87 28.79 10.80 -6.01
CA SER A 87 29.72 10.44 -7.08
C SER A 87 29.58 11.44 -8.22
N ASN A 88 30.68 11.71 -8.95
CA ASN A 88 30.66 12.49 -10.20
C ASN A 88 30.03 11.69 -11.37
N ASP A 89 29.42 10.53 -11.08
CA ASP A 89 28.77 9.69 -12.07
C ASP A 89 27.39 10.25 -12.46
N VAL A 90 26.98 9.99 -13.68
CA VAL A 90 25.66 10.41 -14.20
C VAL A 90 24.51 9.79 -13.39
N VAL A 91 24.72 8.57 -12.89
CA VAL A 91 23.80 7.89 -11.99
C VAL A 91 24.41 7.86 -10.59
N PRO A 92 23.75 8.46 -9.59
CA PRO A 92 24.24 8.45 -8.21
C PRO A 92 24.36 7.03 -7.65
N LYS A 93 25.29 6.81 -6.72
CA LYS A 93 25.51 5.51 -6.07
C LYS A 93 24.85 5.44 -4.72
N TYR A 94 24.29 4.29 -4.43
CA TYR A 94 23.66 3.91 -3.17
C TYR A 94 24.42 2.71 -2.57
N GLU A 95 25.05 2.86 -1.42
CA GLU A 95 25.76 1.76 -0.74
C GLU A 95 24.76 0.93 0.07
N VAL A 96 24.71 -0.36 -0.22
CA VAL A 96 23.83 -1.30 0.49
C VAL A 96 24.54 -1.80 1.74
N SER A 97 23.92 -1.64 2.90
CA SER A 97 24.41 -2.27 4.13
C SER A 97 24.30 -3.79 4.01
N LYS A 98 25.42 -4.48 3.88
CA LYS A 98 25.47 -5.95 3.76
C LYS A 98 26.05 -6.55 5.05
N PRO A 99 25.44 -7.62 5.59
CA PRO A 99 26.12 -8.41 6.61
C PRO A 99 27.33 -9.10 5.98
N ASN A 100 28.50 -8.87 6.52
CA ASN A 100 29.74 -9.49 6.03
C ASN A 100 30.01 -10.76 6.82
N PHE A 101 29.64 -11.90 6.25
CA PHE A 101 29.87 -13.21 6.88
C PHE A 101 31.28 -13.73 6.58
N SER A 102 31.96 -14.19 7.61
CA SER A 102 33.20 -14.95 7.49
C SER A 102 32.91 -16.34 6.86
N LYS A 103 33.94 -17.02 6.37
CA LYS A 103 33.79 -18.39 5.83
C LYS A 103 33.17 -19.37 6.84
N ILE A 104 33.44 -19.17 8.14
CA ILE A 104 32.90 -20.03 9.21
C ILE A 104 31.41 -19.75 9.38
N GLU A 105 31.01 -18.47 9.38
CA GLU A 105 29.61 -18.06 9.49
C GLU A 105 28.78 -18.51 8.28
N LEU A 106 29.38 -18.50 7.07
CA LEU A 106 28.73 -19.06 5.88
C LEU A 106 28.48 -20.58 6.01
N ASN A 107 29.45 -21.34 6.54
CA ASN A 107 29.26 -22.78 6.79
C ASN A 107 28.17 -23.03 7.84
N VAL A 108 28.12 -22.20 8.88
CA VAL A 108 27.06 -22.27 9.91
C VAL A 108 25.70 -21.90 9.33
N LEU A 109 25.66 -20.94 8.41
CA LEU A 109 24.44 -20.57 7.70
C LEU A 109 23.90 -21.72 6.84
N GLU A 110 24.77 -22.45 6.13
CA GLU A 110 24.39 -23.66 5.38
C GLU A 110 23.87 -24.78 6.31
N GLU A 111 24.55 -25.02 7.42
CA GLU A 111 24.12 -25.99 8.43
C GLU A 111 22.74 -25.61 9.03
N LEU A 112 22.50 -24.34 9.28
CA LEU A 112 21.20 -23.84 9.73
C LEU A 112 20.11 -23.99 8.66
N ARG A 113 20.42 -23.79 7.38
CA ARG A 113 19.48 -23.99 6.28
C ARG A 113 18.99 -25.44 6.21
N GLU A 114 19.91 -26.41 6.28
CA GLU A 114 19.55 -27.83 6.29
C GLU A 114 18.64 -28.16 7.47
N ASN A 115 18.97 -27.70 8.66
CA ASN A 115 18.16 -27.94 9.86
C ASN A 115 16.75 -27.30 9.78
N ILE A 116 16.62 -26.09 9.21
CA ILE A 116 15.32 -25.41 9.07
C ILE A 116 14.45 -26.10 8.01
N VAL A 117 15.05 -26.59 6.91
CA VAL A 117 14.31 -27.34 5.90
C VAL A 117 13.77 -28.66 6.49
N ASP A 118 14.56 -29.35 7.29
CA ASP A 118 14.13 -30.60 7.97
C ASP A 118 12.98 -30.33 8.96
N LEU A 119 13.03 -29.20 9.70
CA LEU A 119 11.96 -28.77 10.59
C LEU A 119 10.67 -28.39 9.81
N ALA A 120 10.80 -27.67 8.73
CA ALA A 120 9.66 -27.27 7.89
C ALA A 120 8.94 -28.47 7.25
N ILE A 121 9.70 -29.54 6.93
CA ILE A 121 9.16 -30.79 6.38
C ILE A 121 8.47 -31.61 7.48
N SER A 122 9.02 -31.64 8.70
CA SER A 122 8.50 -32.45 9.81
C SER A 122 7.22 -31.91 10.45
N GLU A 123 7.00 -30.60 10.42
CA GLU A 123 5.89 -29.93 11.11
C GLU A 123 4.86 -29.41 10.10
N ASN A 124 4.34 -29.94 9.15
CA ASN A 124 3.18 -29.43 8.34
C ASN A 124 2.82 -27.94 8.64
N MET A 125 3.82 -27.05 8.65
CA MET A 125 3.72 -25.70 9.23
C MET A 125 2.86 -24.79 8.37
N SER A 126 1.60 -24.66 8.72
CA SER A 126 0.68 -23.66 8.17
C SER A 126 0.88 -22.24 8.78
N SER A 127 1.77 -22.08 9.77
CA SER A 127 2.10 -20.78 10.37
C SER A 127 3.58 -20.74 10.80
N PHE A 128 4.41 -20.13 9.97
CA PHE A 128 5.79 -19.77 10.29
C PHE A 128 5.80 -18.70 11.39
N ASN A 129 6.27 -19.05 12.58
CA ASN A 129 6.43 -18.08 13.66
C ASN A 129 7.88 -17.59 13.67
N GLU A 130 8.12 -16.44 13.06
CA GLU A 130 9.43 -15.79 12.92
C GLU A 130 10.18 -15.67 14.25
N LYS A 131 9.44 -15.40 15.35
CA LYS A 131 10.03 -15.25 16.68
C LYS A 131 10.61 -16.56 17.22
N LEU A 132 9.94 -17.69 16.97
CA LEU A 132 10.42 -19.01 17.39
C LEU A 132 11.68 -19.40 16.62
N ILE A 133 11.71 -19.13 15.31
CA ILE A 133 12.87 -19.44 14.48
C ILE A 133 14.07 -18.58 14.89
N LEU A 134 13.87 -17.30 15.15
CA LEU A 134 14.94 -16.42 15.64
C LEU A 134 15.48 -16.90 17.00
N GLU A 135 14.61 -17.36 17.89
CA GLU A 135 15.02 -17.96 19.17
C GLU A 135 15.82 -19.25 18.97
N ASP A 136 15.45 -20.08 18.01
CA ASP A 136 16.17 -21.33 17.69
C ASP A 136 17.52 -21.04 17.03
N VAL A 137 17.62 -20.10 16.10
CA VAL A 137 18.88 -19.62 15.53
C VAL A 137 19.80 -19.09 16.65
N ASN A 138 19.28 -18.28 17.55
CA ASN A 138 20.04 -17.73 18.66
C ASN A 138 20.53 -18.84 19.64
N ARG A 139 19.70 -19.86 19.88
CA ARG A 139 20.07 -21.04 20.68
C ARG A 139 21.14 -21.87 20.00
N PHE A 140 21.02 -22.11 18.70
CA PHE A 140 22.01 -22.82 17.89
C PHE A 140 23.37 -22.09 17.94
N LEU A 141 23.38 -20.78 17.72
CA LEU A 141 24.60 -19.97 17.78
C LEU A 141 25.21 -19.96 19.19
N LYS A 142 24.43 -19.96 20.26
CA LYS A 142 24.93 -20.05 21.64
C LYS A 142 25.68 -21.36 21.90
N ASN A 143 25.20 -22.46 21.31
CA ASN A 143 25.84 -23.76 21.45
C ASN A 143 27.10 -23.88 20.56
N ARG A 144 27.07 -23.28 19.38
CA ARG A 144 28.13 -23.36 18.38
C ARG A 144 29.30 -22.42 18.69
N PHE A 145 28.99 -21.22 19.23
CA PHE A 145 29.95 -20.17 19.60
C PHE A 145 29.74 -19.76 21.06
N PRO A 146 30.17 -20.57 22.05
CA PRO A 146 29.92 -20.29 23.47
C PRO A 146 30.61 -19.02 23.98
N ASN A 147 31.71 -18.61 23.34
CA ASN A 147 32.50 -17.44 23.73
C ASN A 147 32.01 -16.14 23.08
N LEU A 148 31.01 -16.19 22.19
CA LEU A 148 30.44 -15.02 21.57
C LEU A 148 29.55 -14.27 22.58
N ASP A 149 29.82 -12.98 22.79
CA ASP A 149 29.02 -12.17 23.69
C ASP A 149 27.55 -12.07 23.22
N GLU A 150 26.67 -11.67 24.13
CA GLU A 150 25.23 -11.68 23.88
C GLU A 150 24.80 -10.70 22.79
N ILE A 151 25.49 -9.54 22.67
CA ILE A 151 25.14 -8.50 21.69
C ILE A 151 25.52 -8.98 20.29
N ASN A 152 26.76 -9.42 20.11
CA ASN A 152 27.27 -9.91 18.83
C ASN A 152 26.51 -11.18 18.39
N ARG A 153 26.15 -12.06 19.33
CA ARG A 153 25.30 -13.23 19.03
C ARG A 153 23.92 -12.86 18.52
N LYS A 154 23.27 -11.84 19.12
CA LYS A 154 21.96 -11.37 18.65
C LYS A 154 22.06 -10.72 17.28
N ILE A 155 23.12 -9.98 17.00
CA ILE A 155 23.37 -9.38 15.68
C ILE A 155 23.56 -10.49 14.65
N LEU A 156 24.42 -11.45 14.91
CA LEU A 156 24.67 -12.58 14.02
C LEU A 156 23.39 -13.41 13.80
N ALA A 157 22.61 -13.66 14.87
CA ALA A 157 21.33 -14.37 14.77
C ALA A 157 20.33 -13.63 13.88
N ASN A 158 20.22 -12.32 14.01
CA ASN A 158 19.35 -11.52 13.15
C ASN A 158 19.81 -11.55 11.68
N ASN A 159 21.12 -11.40 11.43
CA ASN A 159 21.66 -11.44 10.08
C ASN A 159 21.44 -12.81 9.42
N MET A 160 21.69 -13.90 10.15
CA MET A 160 21.44 -15.25 9.66
C MET A 160 19.95 -15.54 9.45
N PHE A 161 19.11 -15.04 10.35
CA PHE A 161 17.66 -15.15 10.20
C PHE A 161 17.16 -14.44 8.94
N GLN A 162 17.65 -13.22 8.68
CA GLN A 162 17.31 -12.45 7.46
C GLN A 162 17.75 -13.18 6.20
N GLU A 163 18.92 -13.78 6.20
CA GLU A 163 19.44 -14.55 5.06
C GLU A 163 18.68 -15.88 4.86
N LEU A 164 18.18 -16.51 5.93
CA LEU A 164 17.47 -17.78 5.87
C LEU A 164 16.00 -17.64 5.49
N ILE A 165 15.33 -16.62 6.03
CA ILE A 165 13.86 -16.47 5.98
C ILE A 165 13.44 -15.17 5.30
N GLY A 166 14.28 -14.13 5.36
CA GLY A 166 14.04 -12.85 4.71
C GLY A 166 14.23 -12.93 3.19
N TYR A 167 14.34 -11.77 2.59
CA TYR A 167 14.55 -11.62 1.14
C TYR A 167 16.05 -11.55 0.79
N GLY A 168 16.90 -12.14 1.64
CA GLY A 168 18.34 -12.18 1.44
C GLY A 168 18.98 -10.79 1.33
N GLU A 169 19.83 -10.63 0.32
CA GLU A 169 20.64 -9.42 0.14
C GLU A 169 19.82 -8.15 -0.15
N ILE A 170 18.54 -8.26 -0.57
CA ILE A 170 17.67 -7.08 -0.80
C ILE A 170 16.82 -6.69 0.43
N ASP A 171 16.91 -7.43 1.53
CA ASP A 171 16.08 -7.21 2.71
C ASP A 171 16.32 -5.81 3.33
N SER A 172 17.58 -5.33 3.34
CA SER A 172 17.93 -3.99 3.78
C SER A 172 17.30 -2.90 2.90
N LEU A 173 17.23 -3.12 1.58
CA LEU A 173 16.59 -2.21 0.64
C LEU A 173 15.06 -2.17 0.85
N ILE A 174 14.46 -3.34 1.14
CA ILE A 174 13.03 -3.43 1.44
C ILE A 174 12.69 -2.67 2.72
N LYS A 175 13.58 -2.63 3.70
CA LYS A 175 13.38 -1.93 4.98
C LYS A 175 13.67 -0.44 4.95
N ASP A 176 14.40 0.07 3.95
CA ASP A 176 14.71 1.50 3.86
C ASP A 176 13.52 2.32 3.31
N ASP A 177 12.86 3.10 4.16
CA ASP A 177 11.68 3.92 3.82
C ASP A 177 11.97 5.05 2.83
N ASN A 178 13.25 5.39 2.57
CA ASN A 178 13.63 6.38 1.56
C ASN A 178 13.55 5.83 0.13
N LEU A 179 13.44 4.51 -0.04
CA LEU A 179 13.32 3.88 -1.34
C LEU A 179 11.85 3.69 -1.74
N GLU A 180 11.54 3.98 -3.00
CA GLU A 180 10.23 3.75 -3.62
C GLU A 180 10.19 2.44 -4.42
N GLU A 181 11.28 2.13 -5.15
CA GLU A 181 11.36 0.94 -5.98
C GLU A 181 12.74 0.27 -5.85
N ILE A 182 12.78 -1.05 -5.99
CA ILE A 182 13.97 -1.89 -6.04
C ILE A 182 13.89 -2.72 -7.32
N MET A 183 14.96 -2.71 -8.13
CA MET A 183 14.97 -3.34 -9.44
C MET A 183 16.19 -4.24 -9.62
N VAL A 184 15.96 -5.55 -9.61
CA VAL A 184 16.93 -6.58 -9.97
C VAL A 184 16.77 -6.88 -11.45
N ILE A 185 17.83 -6.70 -12.24
CA ILE A 185 17.77 -6.74 -13.71
C ILE A 185 18.57 -7.90 -14.31
N GLY A 186 18.78 -8.96 -13.55
CA GLY A 186 19.51 -10.15 -13.96
C GLY A 186 20.83 -10.36 -13.23
N VAL A 187 21.59 -11.35 -13.67
CA VAL A 187 22.86 -11.76 -13.06
C VAL A 187 24.02 -10.88 -13.54
N GLY A 188 24.99 -10.62 -12.67
CA GLY A 188 26.20 -9.84 -13.00
C GLY A 188 25.95 -8.34 -13.21
N LYS A 189 24.75 -7.87 -12.94
CA LYS A 189 24.34 -6.46 -13.08
C LYS A 189 24.02 -5.86 -11.71
N PRO A 190 24.31 -4.56 -11.48
CA PRO A 190 23.94 -3.91 -10.25
C PRO A 190 22.42 -3.86 -10.08
N VAL A 191 21.96 -3.95 -8.84
CA VAL A 191 20.58 -3.67 -8.48
C VAL A 191 20.39 -2.16 -8.54
N PHE A 192 19.30 -1.70 -9.13
CA PHE A 192 18.90 -0.30 -9.15
C PHE A 192 17.83 -0.03 -8.10
N VAL A 193 17.84 1.17 -7.54
CA VAL A 193 16.81 1.64 -6.62
C VAL A 193 16.29 2.99 -7.05
N TYR A 194 15.04 3.27 -6.72
CA TYR A 194 14.47 4.59 -6.90
C TYR A 194 14.34 5.26 -5.53
N HIS A 195 15.20 6.24 -5.28
CA HIS A 195 15.20 7.00 -4.03
C HIS A 195 14.21 8.18 -4.11
N ARG A 196 13.49 8.46 -3.03
CA ARG A 196 12.43 9.50 -3.00
C ARG A 196 12.93 10.89 -3.34
N GLU A 197 14.13 11.24 -2.90
CA GLU A 197 14.74 12.55 -3.12
C GLU A 197 15.64 12.57 -4.35
N TYR A 198 16.50 11.56 -4.53
CA TYR A 198 17.57 11.55 -5.54
C TYR A 198 17.18 10.83 -6.84
N GLY A 199 16.02 10.17 -6.87
CA GLY A 199 15.56 9.45 -8.06
C GLY A 199 16.27 8.12 -8.28
N MET A 200 16.59 7.79 -9.54
CA MET A 200 17.26 6.53 -9.90
C MET A 200 18.70 6.50 -9.41
N MET A 201 19.07 5.43 -8.71
CA MET A 201 20.41 5.20 -8.19
C MET A 201 20.88 3.78 -8.48
N GLU A 202 22.16 3.62 -8.69
CA GLU A 202 22.84 2.33 -8.84
C GLU A 202 23.37 1.87 -7.49
N THR A 203 23.11 0.61 -7.10
CA THR A 203 23.66 0.06 -5.85
C THR A 203 24.99 -0.69 -6.11
N ASP A 204 25.73 -0.94 -5.04
CA ASP A 204 26.88 -1.86 -5.05
C ASP A 204 26.49 -3.34 -4.93
N LEU A 205 25.18 -3.65 -4.90
CA LEU A 205 24.66 -5.02 -4.84
C LEU A 205 24.60 -5.64 -6.22
N ILE A 206 25.33 -6.73 -6.42
CA ILE A 206 25.35 -7.53 -7.67
C ILE A 206 25.10 -8.99 -7.31
N PHE A 207 24.12 -9.60 -7.96
CA PHE A 207 23.88 -11.03 -7.85
C PHE A 207 24.78 -11.79 -8.82
N GLU A 208 25.69 -12.60 -8.31
CA GLU A 208 26.60 -13.44 -9.12
C GLU A 208 25.94 -14.75 -9.59
N ASN A 209 24.85 -15.15 -8.97
CA ASN A 209 24.18 -16.42 -9.22
C ASN A 209 22.67 -16.22 -9.38
N GLU A 210 22.13 -16.83 -10.45
CA GLU A 210 20.71 -16.84 -10.78
C GLU A 210 19.86 -17.46 -9.65
N ASP A 211 20.36 -18.54 -9.03
CA ASP A 211 19.65 -19.25 -7.96
C ASP A 211 19.29 -18.34 -6.76
N LYS A 212 20.12 -17.34 -6.47
CA LYS A 212 19.82 -16.39 -5.40
C LYS A 212 18.61 -15.53 -5.73
N ILE A 213 18.53 -15.03 -6.96
CA ILE A 213 17.39 -14.24 -7.43
C ILE A 213 16.12 -15.10 -7.47
N LEU A 214 16.23 -16.32 -8.01
CA LEU A 214 15.11 -17.27 -8.07
C LEU A 214 14.59 -17.61 -6.67
N ARG A 215 15.46 -17.84 -5.67
CA ARG A 215 15.04 -18.09 -4.28
C ARG A 215 14.24 -16.93 -3.70
N ILE A 216 14.66 -15.70 -3.96
CA ILE A 216 13.92 -14.50 -3.50
C ILE A 216 12.54 -14.46 -4.16
N ILE A 217 12.48 -14.67 -5.49
CA ILE A 217 11.23 -14.69 -6.25
C ILE A 217 10.30 -15.79 -5.74
N ASP A 218 10.82 -17.02 -5.52
CA ASP A 218 10.05 -18.15 -5.00
C ASP A 218 9.53 -17.92 -3.58
N SER A 219 10.33 -17.27 -2.72
CA SER A 219 9.91 -16.90 -1.36
C SER A 219 8.72 -15.96 -1.41
N ILE A 220 8.80 -14.91 -2.24
CA ILE A 220 7.75 -13.94 -2.47
C ILE A 220 6.49 -14.60 -3.08
N ALA A 221 6.66 -15.45 -4.07
CA ALA A 221 5.55 -16.14 -4.73
C ALA A 221 4.77 -17.02 -3.74
N ARG A 222 5.49 -17.76 -2.88
CA ARG A 222 4.87 -18.57 -1.80
C ARG A 222 4.13 -17.70 -0.79
N GLU A 223 4.71 -16.59 -0.36
CA GLU A 223 4.06 -15.67 0.56
C GLU A 223 2.76 -15.10 -0.01
N ALA A 224 2.75 -14.80 -1.31
CA ALA A 224 1.60 -14.28 -2.03
C ALA A 224 0.59 -15.37 -2.45
N ASN A 225 0.82 -16.65 -2.11
CA ASN A 225 0.06 -17.81 -2.61
C ASN A 225 -0.05 -17.81 -4.14
N ARG A 226 1.05 -17.50 -4.82
CA ARG A 226 1.19 -17.51 -6.28
C ARG A 226 2.26 -18.52 -6.67
N ARG A 227 2.30 -18.87 -7.95
CA ARG A 227 3.29 -19.74 -8.54
C ARG A 227 3.97 -19.02 -9.69
N ILE A 228 5.29 -19.23 -9.82
CA ILE A 228 6.07 -18.82 -10.98
C ILE A 228 6.92 -20.01 -11.43
N ASP A 229 6.87 -20.37 -12.69
CA ASP A 229 7.65 -21.43 -13.30
C ASP A 229 7.73 -21.23 -14.82
N GLN A 230 8.34 -22.18 -15.53
CA GLN A 230 8.50 -22.07 -17.01
C GLN A 230 7.18 -22.04 -17.77
N GLN A 231 6.06 -22.53 -17.19
CA GLN A 231 4.74 -22.46 -17.81
C GLN A 231 4.04 -21.13 -17.52
N SER A 232 4.33 -20.53 -16.38
CA SER A 232 3.86 -19.24 -15.93
C SER A 232 5.05 -18.36 -15.51
N PRO A 233 5.83 -17.85 -16.46
CA PRO A 233 7.11 -17.21 -16.17
C PRO A 233 7.00 -15.74 -15.76
N ILE A 234 5.80 -15.25 -15.49
CA ILE A 234 5.49 -13.90 -14.98
C ILE A 234 4.82 -14.02 -13.62
N LEU A 235 5.28 -13.24 -12.66
CA LEU A 235 4.66 -13.07 -11.35
C LEU A 235 4.25 -11.62 -11.17
N ASP A 236 2.95 -11.37 -11.04
CA ASP A 236 2.40 -10.16 -10.45
C ASP A 236 1.80 -10.52 -9.09
N ALA A 237 2.33 -9.93 -8.03
CA ALA A 237 1.95 -10.26 -6.67
C ALA A 237 2.01 -9.06 -5.74
N ARG A 238 1.49 -9.25 -4.53
CA ARG A 238 1.56 -8.29 -3.44
C ARG A 238 2.13 -8.96 -2.21
N MET A 239 3.11 -8.32 -1.58
CA MET A 239 3.67 -8.73 -0.30
C MET A 239 2.69 -8.44 0.84
N LYS A 240 2.93 -9.03 2.02
CA LYS A 240 2.12 -8.78 3.23
C LYS A 240 2.16 -7.33 3.70
N ASP A 241 3.28 -6.63 3.48
CA ASP A 241 3.43 -5.21 3.79
C ASP A 241 2.67 -4.29 2.82
N GLY A 242 2.11 -4.85 1.74
CA GLY A 242 1.38 -4.11 0.71
C GLY A 242 2.21 -3.76 -0.53
N SER A 243 3.52 -4.01 -0.53
CA SER A 243 4.40 -3.76 -1.68
C SER A 243 4.00 -4.59 -2.90
N ARG A 244 4.06 -3.97 -4.09
CA ARG A 244 3.79 -4.64 -5.37
C ARG A 244 5.04 -5.26 -5.92
N ILE A 245 4.90 -6.41 -6.53
CA ILE A 245 6.00 -7.14 -7.14
C ILE A 245 5.65 -7.54 -8.55
N ASN A 246 6.61 -7.31 -9.44
CA ASN A 246 6.64 -7.96 -10.74
C ASN A 246 7.96 -8.73 -10.88
N ALA A 247 7.88 -10.01 -11.23
CA ALA A 247 9.05 -10.81 -11.55
C ALA A 247 8.87 -11.54 -12.87
N THR A 248 9.96 -11.71 -13.60
CA THR A 248 10.00 -12.54 -14.81
C THR A 248 11.20 -13.48 -14.77
N ILE A 249 10.99 -14.70 -15.25
CA ILE A 249 12.03 -15.73 -15.35
C ILE A 249 12.14 -16.25 -16.77
N ALA A 250 13.11 -17.11 -17.02
CA ALA A 250 13.23 -17.79 -18.32
C ALA A 250 11.93 -18.56 -18.65
N PRO A 251 11.48 -18.56 -19.92
CA PRO A 251 12.19 -18.11 -21.13
C PRO A 251 12.00 -16.62 -21.50
N LEU A 252 11.29 -15.82 -20.71
CA LEU A 252 10.97 -14.43 -21.07
C LEU A 252 12.13 -13.47 -20.84
N SER A 253 12.88 -13.65 -19.76
CA SER A 253 14.02 -12.79 -19.42
C SER A 253 15.33 -13.39 -19.96
N ALA A 254 15.91 -12.75 -20.97
CA ALA A 254 17.10 -13.25 -21.68
C ALA A 254 18.38 -13.15 -20.84
N ASP A 255 18.48 -12.16 -19.94
CA ASP A 255 19.67 -11.88 -19.14
C ASP A 255 19.54 -12.42 -17.69
N GLY A 256 18.67 -13.41 -17.49
CA GLY A 256 18.37 -14.00 -16.17
C GLY A 256 17.10 -13.42 -15.53
N PRO A 257 16.74 -13.91 -14.33
CA PRO A 257 15.52 -13.50 -13.64
C PRO A 257 15.52 -12.01 -13.32
N THR A 258 14.36 -11.38 -13.44
CA THR A 258 14.17 -9.97 -13.05
C THR A 258 13.17 -9.87 -11.92
N LEU A 259 13.36 -8.87 -11.05
CA LEU A 259 12.46 -8.61 -9.94
C LEU A 259 12.36 -7.10 -9.73
N THR A 260 11.15 -6.58 -9.81
CA THR A 260 10.84 -5.19 -9.47
C THR A 260 9.90 -5.17 -8.26
N ILE A 261 10.29 -4.47 -7.21
CA ILE A 261 9.48 -4.28 -6.01
C ILE A 261 9.15 -2.80 -5.90
N ARG A 262 7.86 -2.46 -5.99
CA ARG A 262 7.37 -1.12 -5.68
C ARG A 262 6.84 -1.10 -4.27
N LYS A 263 7.57 -0.40 -3.39
CA LYS A 263 7.32 -0.39 -1.95
C LYS A 263 6.02 0.33 -1.59
N PHE A 264 5.30 -0.26 -0.67
CA PHE A 264 4.12 0.36 -0.08
C PHE A 264 4.53 1.31 1.05
N LYS A 265 4.09 2.57 0.98
CA LYS A 265 4.36 3.54 2.03
C LYS A 265 3.33 3.36 3.15
N LYS A 266 3.77 3.03 4.37
CA LYS A 266 2.89 2.82 5.53
C LYS A 266 2.20 4.12 5.97
N ASP A 267 2.93 5.24 5.96
CA ASP A 267 2.42 6.55 6.35
C ASP A 267 2.18 7.39 5.10
N PRO A 268 0.94 7.50 4.62
CA PRO A 268 0.64 8.29 3.43
C PRO A 268 0.91 9.77 3.70
N LEU A 269 1.29 10.51 2.64
CA LEU A 269 1.36 11.96 2.71
C LEU A 269 -0.04 12.54 2.91
N THR A 270 -0.14 13.48 3.84
CA THR A 270 -1.39 14.15 4.19
C THR A 270 -1.58 15.45 3.42
N ILE A 271 -2.74 16.07 3.56
CA ILE A 271 -2.99 17.38 2.95
C ILE A 271 -2.04 18.46 3.48
N VAL A 272 -1.64 18.36 4.76
CA VAL A 272 -0.69 19.28 5.40
C VAL A 272 0.70 19.11 4.76
N ASP A 273 1.15 17.88 4.51
CA ASP A 273 2.41 17.63 3.82
C ASP A 273 2.40 18.18 2.39
N LEU A 274 1.30 17.99 1.65
CA LEU A 274 1.17 18.52 0.29
C LEU A 274 1.19 20.05 0.24
N ILE A 275 0.63 20.72 1.22
CA ILE A 275 0.70 22.18 1.35
C ILE A 275 2.16 22.60 1.65
N LYS A 276 2.82 21.96 2.61
CA LYS A 276 4.23 22.23 2.95
C LYS A 276 5.18 22.03 1.77
N PHE A 277 4.93 21.01 0.94
CA PHE A 277 5.70 20.76 -0.28
C PHE A 277 5.33 21.71 -1.43
N ASN A 278 4.37 22.63 -1.21
CA ASN A 278 3.81 23.50 -2.23
C ASN A 278 3.23 22.74 -3.42
N THR A 279 2.74 21.49 -3.20
CA THR A 279 2.04 20.74 -4.25
C THR A 279 0.73 21.43 -4.62
N LEU A 280 0.07 22.00 -3.62
CA LEU A 280 -1.05 22.95 -3.69
C LEU A 280 -0.96 23.90 -2.49
N ASP A 281 -1.65 25.03 -2.53
CA ASP A 281 -1.73 25.96 -1.41
C ASP A 281 -2.97 25.77 -0.53
N THR A 282 -3.06 26.50 0.57
CA THR A 282 -4.19 26.43 1.51
C THR A 282 -5.50 26.94 0.91
N ASP A 283 -5.46 27.84 -0.07
CA ASP A 283 -6.66 28.33 -0.79
C ASP A 283 -7.29 27.19 -1.60
N ILE A 284 -6.47 26.48 -2.38
CA ILE A 284 -6.88 25.28 -3.14
C ILE A 284 -7.37 24.17 -2.20
N ALA A 285 -6.65 23.93 -1.09
CA ALA A 285 -7.06 22.92 -0.12
C ALA A 285 -8.41 23.26 0.54
N ALA A 286 -8.66 24.52 0.91
CA ALA A 286 -9.93 24.98 1.46
C ALA A 286 -11.07 24.88 0.43
N PHE A 287 -10.80 25.21 -0.83
CA PHE A 287 -11.73 25.01 -1.93
C PHE A 287 -12.12 23.53 -2.08
N PHE A 288 -11.14 22.61 -2.07
CA PHE A 288 -11.43 21.18 -2.11
C PHE A 288 -12.18 20.70 -0.88
N TRP A 289 -11.83 21.17 0.30
CA TRP A 289 -12.59 20.81 1.51
C TRP A 289 -14.07 21.21 1.38
N LEU A 290 -14.37 22.42 0.88
CA LEU A 290 -15.74 22.87 0.69
C LEU A 290 -16.48 22.04 -0.36
N THR A 291 -15.84 21.79 -1.50
CA THR A 291 -16.49 21.13 -2.64
C THR A 291 -16.59 19.61 -2.47
N ILE A 292 -15.62 18.99 -1.82
CA ILE A 292 -15.63 17.55 -1.55
C ILE A 292 -16.72 17.16 -0.55
N ASP A 293 -16.88 17.91 0.54
CA ASP A 293 -17.98 17.65 1.48
C ASP A 293 -19.33 18.19 0.96
N GLY A 294 -19.29 19.11 0.00
CA GLY A 294 -20.46 19.71 -0.63
C GLY A 294 -21.49 20.23 0.36
N LEU A 295 -21.06 20.66 1.56
CA LEU A 295 -21.91 21.06 2.68
C LEU A 295 -23.00 20.03 3.04
N GLY A 296 -22.74 18.76 2.71
CA GLY A 296 -23.65 17.64 2.92
C GLY A 296 -24.86 17.62 1.98
N VAL A 297 -24.87 18.43 0.90
CA VAL A 297 -25.98 18.48 -0.08
C VAL A 297 -25.55 18.12 -1.50
N LYS A 298 -24.35 18.54 -1.94
CA LYS A 298 -23.81 18.21 -3.26
C LYS A 298 -22.29 18.02 -3.21
N PRO A 299 -21.80 16.85 -2.84
CA PRO A 299 -20.39 16.51 -2.94
C PRO A 299 -19.91 16.51 -4.39
N ALA A 300 -18.73 17.06 -4.66
CA ALA A 300 -18.17 17.15 -6.00
C ALA A 300 -17.64 15.80 -6.51
N ASN A 301 -17.72 15.62 -7.83
CA ASN A 301 -17.12 14.53 -8.58
C ASN A 301 -15.79 15.00 -9.19
N ILE A 302 -14.69 14.31 -8.89
CA ILE A 302 -13.35 14.76 -9.24
C ILE A 302 -12.59 13.69 -10.01
N ILE A 303 -11.96 14.07 -11.12
CA ILE A 303 -10.96 13.26 -11.83
C ILE A 303 -9.61 13.91 -11.67
N ILE A 304 -8.66 13.20 -11.05
CA ILE A 304 -7.27 13.64 -10.91
C ILE A 304 -6.47 13.03 -12.05
N SER A 305 -5.88 13.88 -12.87
CA SER A 305 -5.13 13.47 -14.07
C SER A 305 -3.68 13.91 -14.00
N GLY A 306 -2.81 13.16 -14.66
CA GLY A 306 -1.38 13.45 -14.72
C GLY A 306 -0.58 12.28 -15.27
N GLY A 307 0.70 12.51 -15.55
CA GLY A 307 1.62 11.47 -16.02
C GLY A 307 1.92 10.39 -14.96
N THR A 308 2.80 9.46 -15.33
CA THR A 308 3.31 8.45 -14.39
C THR A 308 4.11 9.12 -13.27
N SER A 309 3.95 8.66 -12.04
CA SER A 309 4.64 9.19 -10.84
C SER A 309 4.40 10.68 -10.58
N SER A 310 3.33 11.29 -11.13
CA SER A 310 2.98 12.68 -10.87
C SER A 310 2.46 12.93 -9.46
N GLY A 311 1.93 11.89 -8.78
CA GLY A 311 1.37 11.99 -7.42
C GLY A 311 -0.15 11.79 -7.32
N LYS A 312 -0.84 11.45 -8.42
CA LYS A 312 -2.31 11.34 -8.50
C LYS A 312 -2.94 10.55 -7.34
N THR A 313 -2.43 9.36 -7.07
CA THR A 313 -2.93 8.50 -5.97
C THR A 313 -2.64 9.15 -4.61
N THR A 314 -1.51 9.84 -4.47
CA THR A 314 -1.15 10.58 -3.25
C THR A 314 -2.08 11.77 -3.02
N LEU A 315 -2.36 12.55 -4.08
CA LEU A 315 -3.30 13.68 -4.00
C LEU A 315 -4.72 13.19 -3.70
N LEU A 316 -5.18 12.13 -4.38
CA LEU A 316 -6.47 11.50 -4.11
C LEU A 316 -6.58 11.07 -2.64
N ASN A 317 -5.52 10.44 -2.13
CA ASN A 317 -5.46 9.98 -0.75
C ASN A 317 -5.52 11.16 0.24
N ALA A 318 -4.74 12.21 0.01
CA ALA A 318 -4.73 13.40 0.85
C ALA A 318 -6.08 14.15 0.85
N LEU A 319 -6.73 14.28 -0.31
CA LEU A 319 -8.04 14.92 -0.45
C LEU A 319 -9.17 14.11 0.21
N SER A 320 -9.00 12.82 0.39
CA SER A 320 -10.01 11.95 1.01
C SER A 320 -10.37 12.35 2.45
N VAL A 321 -9.48 13.04 3.15
CA VAL A 321 -9.71 13.52 4.53
C VAL A 321 -10.86 14.51 4.61
N PHE A 322 -11.21 15.16 3.50
CA PHE A 322 -12.31 16.12 3.38
C PHE A 322 -13.67 15.46 3.14
N ILE A 323 -13.72 14.15 2.94
CA ILE A 323 -14.98 13.42 2.80
C ILE A 323 -15.73 13.45 4.13
N ASN A 324 -17.04 13.74 4.05
CA ASN A 324 -17.86 13.84 5.26
C ASN A 324 -17.83 12.51 6.06
N PRO A 325 -17.54 12.54 7.37
CA PRO A 325 -17.47 11.33 8.20
C PRO A 325 -18.73 10.45 8.22
N LYS A 326 -19.87 10.95 7.76
CA LYS A 326 -21.15 10.23 7.68
C LYS A 326 -21.31 9.43 6.39
N GLU A 327 -20.50 9.71 5.36
CA GLU A 327 -20.60 9.03 4.07
C GLU A 327 -20.10 7.57 4.16
N ARG A 328 -20.73 6.69 3.38
CA ARG A 328 -20.21 5.35 3.10
C ARG A 328 -19.33 5.38 1.86
N ILE A 329 -18.06 5.08 2.04
CA ILE A 329 -17.05 5.08 0.97
C ILE A 329 -16.82 3.65 0.49
N ILE A 330 -16.74 3.45 -0.82
CA ILE A 330 -16.25 2.21 -1.42
C ILE A 330 -15.07 2.57 -2.32
N THR A 331 -13.89 2.01 -2.03
CA THR A 331 -12.72 2.12 -2.90
C THR A 331 -12.55 0.86 -3.72
N ILE A 332 -12.17 1.02 -4.97
CA ILE A 332 -11.97 -0.06 -5.94
C ILE A 332 -10.64 0.18 -6.66
N GLU A 333 -9.74 -0.78 -6.55
CA GLU A 333 -8.37 -0.65 -7.01
C GLU A 333 -7.87 -1.94 -7.67
N ASP A 334 -6.96 -1.85 -8.62
CA ASP A 334 -6.22 -3.01 -9.15
C ASP A 334 -5.35 -3.64 -8.06
N THR A 335 -4.70 -2.79 -7.27
CA THR A 335 -3.97 -3.15 -6.06
C THR A 335 -4.22 -2.04 -5.04
N LEU A 336 -4.48 -2.41 -3.80
CA LEU A 336 -4.80 -1.46 -2.73
C LEU A 336 -3.61 -0.53 -2.44
N GLU A 337 -3.71 0.71 -2.86
CA GLU A 337 -2.76 1.81 -2.57
C GLU A 337 -3.38 2.87 -1.66
N LEU A 338 -4.69 3.04 -1.71
CA LEU A 338 -5.39 4.07 -0.95
C LEU A 338 -5.48 3.72 0.54
N GLN A 339 -5.21 4.72 1.39
CA GLN A 339 -5.16 4.57 2.85
C GLN A 339 -5.99 5.68 3.51
N PHE A 340 -7.31 5.57 3.42
CA PHE A 340 -8.22 6.54 4.00
C PHE A 340 -8.43 6.29 5.48
N HIS A 341 -8.27 7.31 6.28
CA HIS A 341 -8.69 7.29 7.68
C HIS A 341 -10.18 7.62 7.80
N HIS A 342 -11.05 6.64 7.49
CA HIS A 342 -12.50 6.81 7.50
C HIS A 342 -13.17 5.56 8.11
N LYS A 343 -14.13 5.76 9.05
CA LYS A 343 -14.73 4.64 9.79
C LYS A 343 -15.65 3.77 8.92
N HIS A 344 -16.30 4.36 7.91
CA HIS A 344 -17.28 3.67 7.09
C HIS A 344 -16.76 3.47 5.67
N ILE A 345 -15.68 2.71 5.53
CA ILE A 345 -15.03 2.40 4.26
C ILE A 345 -15.06 0.90 3.95
N VAL A 346 -15.31 0.57 2.70
CA VAL A 346 -15.13 -0.78 2.13
C VAL A 346 -14.08 -0.68 1.05
N ARG A 347 -13.00 -1.46 1.18
CA ARG A 347 -11.89 -1.50 0.22
C ARG A 347 -11.99 -2.78 -0.59
N MET A 348 -12.03 -2.66 -1.90
CA MET A 348 -12.12 -3.79 -2.82
C MET A 348 -10.93 -3.77 -3.78
N GLU A 349 -10.33 -4.95 -4.00
CA GLU A 349 -9.20 -5.16 -4.89
C GLU A 349 -9.61 -6.11 -6.01
N ALA A 350 -9.25 -5.76 -7.24
CA ALA A 350 -9.43 -6.62 -8.40
C ALA A 350 -8.61 -7.90 -8.26
N ARG A 351 -9.02 -8.95 -8.89
CA ARG A 351 -8.32 -10.22 -8.88
C ARG A 351 -8.08 -10.70 -10.29
N SER A 352 -6.80 -10.79 -10.67
CA SER A 352 -6.40 -11.42 -11.91
C SER A 352 -6.79 -12.90 -11.95
N VAL A 353 -6.89 -13.46 -13.15
CA VAL A 353 -7.09 -14.90 -13.36
C VAL A 353 -6.11 -15.74 -12.53
N ASN A 354 -6.55 -16.91 -12.06
CA ASN A 354 -5.67 -17.88 -11.43
C ASN A 354 -4.88 -18.68 -12.49
N ILE A 355 -4.07 -19.64 -12.07
CA ILE A 355 -3.25 -20.50 -12.94
C ILE A 355 -4.11 -21.30 -13.94
N GLU A 356 -5.38 -21.54 -13.62
CA GLU A 356 -6.35 -22.25 -14.46
C GLU A 356 -7.11 -21.31 -15.41
N ASN A 357 -6.71 -20.03 -15.55
CA ASN A 357 -7.39 -18.96 -16.27
C ASN A 357 -8.85 -18.74 -15.82
N GLN A 358 -9.11 -18.92 -14.52
CA GLN A 358 -10.42 -18.76 -13.90
C GLN A 358 -10.38 -17.78 -12.74
N GLY A 359 -11.58 -17.33 -12.32
CA GLY A 359 -11.76 -16.56 -11.10
C GLY A 359 -11.31 -15.10 -11.20
N GLU A 360 -11.18 -14.54 -12.40
CA GLU A 360 -10.99 -13.10 -12.58
C GLU A 360 -12.14 -12.30 -11.97
N ILE A 361 -11.80 -11.22 -11.30
CA ILE A 361 -12.76 -10.20 -10.82
C ILE A 361 -12.20 -8.86 -11.26
N THR A 362 -12.85 -8.25 -12.24
CA THR A 362 -12.42 -6.99 -12.82
C THR A 362 -12.84 -5.79 -11.97
N ILE A 363 -12.21 -4.64 -12.19
CA ILE A 363 -12.65 -3.36 -11.60
C ILE A 363 -14.13 -3.11 -11.96
N GLU A 364 -14.52 -3.38 -13.20
CA GLU A 364 -15.91 -3.21 -13.67
C GLU A 364 -16.90 -4.05 -12.84
N ASP A 365 -16.56 -5.31 -12.55
CA ASP A 365 -17.40 -6.18 -11.71
C ASP A 365 -17.54 -5.62 -10.29
N LEU A 366 -16.45 -5.10 -9.73
CA LEU A 366 -16.44 -4.48 -8.41
C LEU A 366 -17.27 -3.20 -8.38
N VAL A 367 -17.19 -2.34 -9.42
CA VAL A 367 -18.04 -1.14 -9.53
C VAL A 367 -19.51 -1.53 -9.61
N LYS A 368 -19.88 -2.51 -10.45
CA LYS A 368 -21.27 -3.03 -10.52
C LYS A 368 -21.74 -3.58 -9.17
N ASN A 369 -20.86 -4.28 -8.45
CA ASN A 369 -21.19 -4.81 -7.12
C ASN A 369 -21.35 -3.70 -6.08
N SER A 370 -20.52 -2.64 -6.14
CA SER A 370 -20.55 -1.52 -5.20
C SER A 370 -21.90 -0.82 -5.17
N LEU A 371 -22.58 -0.70 -6.33
CA LEU A 371 -23.90 -0.07 -6.45
C LEU A 371 -25.01 -0.79 -5.62
N ARG A 372 -24.77 -2.06 -5.27
CA ARG A 372 -25.70 -2.83 -4.40
C ARG A 372 -25.37 -2.69 -2.91
N GLN A 373 -24.28 -2.00 -2.57
CA GLN A 373 -23.81 -1.82 -1.20
C GLN A 373 -24.23 -0.48 -0.60
N ARG A 374 -25.08 0.30 -1.27
CA ARG A 374 -25.51 1.65 -0.87
C ARG A 374 -24.33 2.59 -0.60
N PRO A 375 -23.46 2.81 -1.56
CA PRO A 375 -22.39 3.78 -1.41
C PRO A 375 -22.93 5.21 -1.46
N ASP A 376 -22.35 6.10 -0.64
CA ASP A 376 -22.50 7.54 -0.85
C ASP A 376 -21.41 8.01 -1.83
N ARG A 377 -20.22 7.38 -1.75
CA ARG A 377 -19.09 7.72 -2.59
C ARG A 377 -18.37 6.47 -3.13
N ILE A 378 -18.07 6.47 -4.43
CA ILE A 378 -17.33 5.43 -5.12
C ILE A 378 -15.99 6.04 -5.58
N ILE A 379 -14.89 5.39 -5.23
CA ILE A 379 -13.55 5.87 -5.55
C ILE A 379 -12.81 4.79 -6.32
N ILE A 380 -12.38 5.11 -7.54
CA ILE A 380 -11.57 4.20 -8.37
C ILE A 380 -10.12 4.67 -8.34
N GLY A 381 -9.22 3.79 -7.89
CA GLY A 381 -7.80 4.10 -7.79
C GLY A 381 -7.23 4.60 -9.12
N GLU A 382 -7.53 3.91 -10.23
CA GLU A 382 -7.21 4.35 -11.59
C GLU A 382 -8.25 3.85 -12.59
N VAL A 383 -8.72 4.76 -13.44
CA VAL A 383 -9.65 4.47 -14.53
C VAL A 383 -8.88 4.25 -15.82
N ARG A 384 -8.99 3.06 -16.41
CA ARG A 384 -8.22 2.65 -17.61
C ARG A 384 -9.06 2.04 -18.71
N GLY A 385 -10.23 1.47 -18.40
CA GLY A 385 -11.02 0.64 -19.29
C GLY A 385 -12.53 0.87 -19.18
N SER A 386 -13.30 -0.19 -19.44
CA SER A 386 -14.77 -0.17 -19.51
C SER A 386 -15.44 0.14 -18.17
N GLU A 387 -14.76 -0.01 -17.05
CA GLU A 387 -15.24 0.41 -15.71
C GLU A 387 -15.65 1.88 -15.68
N ALA A 388 -15.04 2.72 -16.54
CA ALA A 388 -15.39 4.12 -16.69
C ALA A 388 -16.89 4.32 -16.93
N ILE A 389 -17.49 3.58 -17.87
CA ILE A 389 -18.93 3.69 -18.17
C ILE A 389 -19.78 3.42 -16.93
N THR A 390 -19.41 2.39 -16.16
CA THR A 390 -20.15 2.00 -14.96
C THR A 390 -19.99 3.05 -13.86
N LEU A 391 -18.79 3.61 -13.66
CA LEU A 391 -18.56 4.73 -12.75
C LEU A 391 -19.41 5.94 -13.14
N PHE A 392 -19.36 6.37 -14.41
CA PHE A 392 -20.12 7.54 -14.88
C PHE A 392 -21.63 7.31 -14.81
N THR A 393 -22.10 6.08 -14.98
CA THR A 393 -23.48 5.73 -14.73
C THR A 393 -23.86 5.96 -13.26
N ALA A 394 -22.98 5.57 -12.33
CA ALA A 394 -23.19 5.83 -10.90
C ALA A 394 -23.24 7.32 -10.58
N LEU A 395 -22.29 8.11 -11.11
CA LEU A 395 -22.25 9.56 -10.92
C LEU A 395 -23.49 10.26 -11.44
N ASN A 396 -24.00 9.84 -12.60
CA ASN A 396 -25.23 10.38 -13.20
C ASN A 396 -26.51 9.97 -12.45
N THR A 397 -26.45 8.94 -11.60
CA THR A 397 -27.59 8.45 -10.80
C THR A 397 -27.55 8.97 -9.35
N GLY A 398 -26.65 9.93 -9.04
CA GLY A 398 -26.65 10.65 -7.78
C GLY A 398 -25.61 10.16 -6.76
N HIS A 399 -24.73 9.23 -7.12
CA HIS A 399 -23.57 8.88 -6.31
C HIS A 399 -22.46 9.90 -6.55
N SER A 400 -21.66 10.17 -5.54
CA SER A 400 -20.44 10.97 -5.71
C SER A 400 -19.22 10.07 -5.96
N GLY A 401 -18.17 10.58 -6.60
CA GLY A 401 -17.02 9.76 -6.87
C GLY A 401 -15.75 10.50 -7.23
N PHE A 402 -14.64 9.77 -7.01
CA PHE A 402 -13.31 10.18 -7.43
C PHE A 402 -12.70 9.10 -8.32
N GLY A 403 -11.79 9.52 -9.19
CA GLY A 403 -10.96 8.62 -9.95
C GLY A 403 -9.64 9.27 -10.34
N THR A 404 -8.62 8.46 -10.60
CA THR A 404 -7.42 8.97 -11.25
C THR A 404 -7.36 8.49 -12.70
N LEU A 405 -6.70 9.27 -13.57
CA LEU A 405 -6.54 8.95 -14.98
C LEU A 405 -5.19 9.43 -15.50
N HIS A 406 -4.58 8.68 -16.40
CA HIS A 406 -3.37 9.12 -17.08
C HIS A 406 -3.70 10.04 -18.25
N ALA A 407 -3.39 11.34 -18.12
CA ALA A 407 -3.49 12.32 -19.20
C ALA A 407 -2.55 13.51 -18.92
N ASN A 408 -2.17 14.26 -19.96
CA ASN A 408 -1.24 15.38 -19.86
C ASN A 408 -1.92 16.76 -19.68
N ASN A 409 -3.22 16.85 -19.96
CA ASN A 409 -4.05 18.03 -19.78
C ASN A 409 -5.54 17.63 -19.71
N SER A 410 -6.41 18.58 -19.28
CA SER A 410 -7.83 18.34 -19.09
C SER A 410 -8.58 17.94 -20.37
N ARG A 411 -8.18 18.48 -21.52
CA ARG A 411 -8.78 18.10 -22.82
C ARG A 411 -8.43 16.66 -23.22
N GLU A 412 -7.19 16.23 -22.97
CA GLU A 412 -6.79 14.84 -23.16
C GLU A 412 -7.54 13.92 -22.19
N THR A 413 -7.76 14.34 -20.94
CA THR A 413 -8.58 13.60 -19.97
C THR A 413 -9.97 13.32 -20.54
N ILE A 414 -10.65 14.34 -21.04
CA ILE A 414 -11.96 14.20 -21.67
C ILE A 414 -11.87 13.30 -22.94
N SER A 415 -10.85 13.50 -23.76
CA SER A 415 -10.66 12.69 -24.97
C SER A 415 -10.48 11.21 -24.65
N ARG A 416 -9.68 10.88 -23.63
CA ARG A 416 -9.49 9.48 -23.18
C ARG A 416 -10.76 8.86 -22.65
N LEU A 417 -11.56 9.62 -21.87
CA LEU A 417 -12.85 9.16 -21.36
C LEU A 417 -13.83 8.82 -22.49
N ILE A 418 -13.88 9.64 -23.55
CA ILE A 418 -14.85 9.49 -24.64
C ILE A 418 -14.47 8.36 -25.60
N HIS A 419 -13.18 8.12 -25.82
CA HIS A 419 -12.70 7.13 -26.77
C HIS A 419 -12.38 5.78 -26.10
N ALA A 420 -12.30 4.74 -26.93
CA ALA A 420 -11.90 3.40 -26.46
C ALA A 420 -10.51 3.44 -25.78
N PRO A 421 -10.31 2.63 -24.69
CA PRO A 421 -11.20 1.58 -24.19
C PRO A 421 -12.33 2.06 -23.26
N MET A 422 -12.28 3.31 -22.77
CA MET A 422 -13.24 3.83 -21.78
C MET A 422 -14.64 4.08 -22.33
N SER A 423 -14.72 4.67 -23.55
CA SER A 423 -15.96 4.84 -24.35
C SER A 423 -17.14 5.46 -23.60
N VAL A 424 -16.89 6.39 -22.68
CA VAL A 424 -17.94 7.09 -21.93
C VAL A 424 -18.73 8.00 -22.87
N PRO A 425 -20.06 7.91 -22.93
CA PRO A 425 -20.88 8.82 -23.71
C PRO A 425 -20.63 10.28 -23.31
N LYS A 426 -20.45 11.17 -24.31
CA LYS A 426 -20.14 12.59 -24.06
C LYS A 426 -21.08 13.28 -23.06
N ILE A 427 -22.37 12.95 -23.12
CA ILE A 427 -23.37 13.52 -22.24
C ILE A 427 -23.12 13.19 -20.76
N MET A 428 -22.51 12.05 -20.48
CA MET A 428 -22.19 11.64 -19.11
C MET A 428 -20.97 12.39 -18.54
N ILE A 429 -20.13 12.97 -19.35
CA ILE A 429 -18.93 13.71 -18.90
C ILE A 429 -19.34 14.92 -18.03
N SER A 430 -20.49 15.50 -18.25
CA SER A 430 -21.03 16.61 -17.44
C SER A 430 -21.31 16.21 -15.97
N SER A 431 -21.22 14.94 -15.61
CA SER A 431 -21.28 14.50 -14.21
C SER A 431 -19.96 14.72 -13.44
N ILE A 432 -18.87 15.00 -14.12
CA ILE A 432 -17.64 15.49 -13.48
C ILE A 432 -17.84 16.97 -13.14
N ASP A 433 -17.50 17.34 -11.90
CA ASP A 433 -17.44 18.75 -11.50
C ASP A 433 -16.04 19.32 -11.78
N TYR A 434 -14.97 18.60 -11.44
CA TYR A 434 -13.59 19.09 -11.59
C TYR A 434 -12.64 18.07 -12.19
N ILE A 435 -11.73 18.56 -13.06
CA ILE A 435 -10.54 17.87 -13.52
C ILE A 435 -9.33 18.56 -12.91
N VAL A 436 -8.53 17.81 -12.15
CA VAL A 436 -7.35 18.29 -11.45
C VAL A 436 -6.11 17.75 -12.14
N MET A 437 -5.24 18.63 -12.61
CA MET A 437 -4.00 18.23 -13.31
C MET A 437 -2.82 18.29 -12.36
N GLU A 438 -2.15 17.17 -12.14
CA GLU A 438 -0.94 17.07 -11.33
C GLU A 438 0.25 16.65 -12.17
N LYS A 439 1.36 17.40 -12.04
CA LYS A 439 2.59 17.14 -12.80
C LYS A 439 3.79 16.97 -11.87
N ARG A 440 4.68 16.07 -12.27
CA ARG A 440 6.03 15.98 -11.75
C ARG A 440 6.94 16.86 -12.58
N ILE A 441 7.71 17.70 -11.93
CA ILE A 441 8.59 18.70 -12.55
C ILE A 441 10.01 18.42 -12.05
N TYR A 442 10.96 18.38 -12.98
CA TYR A 442 12.37 18.16 -12.68
C TYR A 442 13.10 19.49 -12.63
N LYS A 443 13.95 19.65 -11.61
CA LYS A 443 14.89 20.77 -11.52
C LYS A 443 16.18 20.42 -12.24
N SER A 444 16.98 21.43 -12.53
CA SER A 444 18.30 21.28 -13.16
C SER A 444 19.30 20.47 -12.33
N ASP A 445 19.08 20.38 -11.01
CA ASP A 445 19.89 19.58 -10.07
C ASP A 445 19.48 18.08 -10.02
N GLY A 446 18.53 17.66 -10.88
CA GLY A 446 18.02 16.29 -10.92
C GLY A 446 16.90 16.00 -9.92
N LYS A 447 16.67 16.86 -8.92
CA LYS A 447 15.56 16.72 -7.98
C LYS A 447 14.22 16.97 -8.66
N SER A 448 13.17 16.35 -8.16
CA SER A 448 11.82 16.54 -8.68
C SER A 448 10.85 16.98 -7.61
N PHE A 449 9.87 17.75 -8.01
CA PHE A 449 8.77 18.17 -7.16
C PHE A 449 7.45 18.00 -7.91
N ARG A 450 6.34 18.06 -7.19
CA ARG A 450 5.00 17.86 -7.75
C ARG A 450 4.17 19.12 -7.55
N ARG A 451 3.32 19.42 -8.55
CA ARG A 451 2.41 20.59 -8.49
C ARG A 451 1.06 20.24 -9.08
N VAL A 452 0.00 20.69 -8.44
CA VAL A 452 -1.31 20.84 -9.08
C VAL A 452 -1.18 21.99 -10.06
N THR A 453 -1.08 21.70 -11.35
CA THR A 453 -0.79 22.73 -12.36
C THR A 453 -2.02 23.48 -12.85
N GLU A 454 -3.17 22.82 -12.84
CA GLU A 454 -4.45 23.44 -13.20
C GLU A 454 -5.62 22.67 -12.57
N ILE A 455 -6.70 23.41 -12.29
CA ILE A 455 -7.99 22.86 -11.90
C ILE A 455 -9.02 23.46 -12.83
N ASP A 456 -9.64 22.59 -13.63
CA ASP A 456 -10.67 22.96 -14.60
C ASP A 456 -12.03 22.42 -14.14
N GLU A 457 -13.03 23.28 -14.13
CA GLU A 457 -14.43 22.93 -13.91
C GLU A 457 -15.07 22.48 -15.23
N VAL A 458 -15.83 21.41 -15.19
CA VAL A 458 -16.63 20.95 -16.35
C VAL A 458 -17.97 21.67 -16.33
N VAL A 459 -18.15 22.65 -17.20
CA VAL A 459 -19.34 23.53 -17.21
C VAL A 459 -20.54 22.83 -17.87
N GLY A 460 -20.29 21.99 -18.88
CA GLY A 460 -21.32 21.30 -19.63
C GLY A 460 -20.92 21.05 -21.07
N MET A 461 -21.91 20.86 -21.94
CA MET A 461 -21.69 20.60 -23.35
C MET A 461 -22.32 21.72 -24.19
N GLU A 462 -21.51 22.38 -25.00
CA GLU A 462 -21.90 23.42 -25.95
C GLU A 462 -21.52 22.96 -27.36
N GLU A 463 -22.47 22.99 -28.29
CA GLU A 463 -22.27 22.56 -29.70
C GLU A 463 -21.56 21.21 -29.86
N GLY A 464 -21.84 20.23 -28.96
CA GLY A 464 -21.23 18.90 -28.98
C GLY A 464 -19.79 18.84 -28.43
N THR A 465 -19.29 19.94 -27.88
CA THR A 465 -17.97 20.05 -27.23
C THR A 465 -18.14 20.27 -25.72
N ILE A 466 -17.32 19.60 -24.90
CA ILE A 466 -17.31 19.82 -23.45
C ILE A 466 -16.60 21.15 -23.16
N SER A 467 -17.31 22.06 -22.50
CA SER A 467 -16.78 23.36 -22.07
C SER A 467 -16.09 23.24 -20.71
N LEU A 468 -14.89 23.80 -20.62
CA LEU A 468 -14.09 23.84 -19.41
C LEU A 468 -13.88 25.29 -18.95
N ASN A 469 -14.04 25.52 -17.66
CA ASN A 469 -13.77 26.77 -16.98
C ASN A 469 -12.55 26.60 -16.08
N LYS A 470 -11.44 27.29 -16.38
CA LYS A 470 -10.21 27.19 -15.59
C LYS A 470 -10.34 28.00 -14.30
N LEU A 471 -10.34 27.31 -13.16
CA LEU A 471 -10.46 27.94 -11.84
C LEU A 471 -9.09 28.34 -11.29
N PHE A 472 -8.12 27.42 -11.31
CA PHE A 472 -6.79 27.65 -10.77
C PHE A 472 -5.72 27.26 -11.80
N LYS A 473 -4.61 28.00 -11.77
CA LYS A 473 -3.44 27.75 -12.58
C LYS A 473 -2.17 27.99 -11.76
N TRP A 474 -1.24 27.04 -11.82
CA TRP A 474 0.09 27.23 -11.29
C TRP A 474 0.96 28.03 -12.26
N ASP A 475 1.68 29.00 -11.73
CA ASP A 475 2.66 29.80 -12.45
C ASP A 475 4.07 29.27 -12.17
N SER A 476 4.74 28.79 -13.21
CA SER A 476 6.06 28.17 -13.12
C SER A 476 7.19 29.14 -12.80
N GLU A 477 7.02 30.44 -13.08
CA GLU A 477 8.07 31.44 -12.86
C GLU A 477 8.08 31.87 -11.39
N SER A 478 6.91 32.09 -10.80
CA SER A 478 6.78 32.54 -9.40
C SER A 478 6.59 31.40 -8.40
N ASP A 479 6.39 30.16 -8.86
CA ASP A 479 5.98 28.97 -8.08
C ASP A 479 4.72 29.23 -7.22
N LYS A 480 3.76 30.01 -7.74
CA LYS A 480 2.53 30.38 -7.06
C LYS A 480 1.29 29.89 -7.81
N PHE A 481 0.22 29.74 -7.07
CA PHE A 481 -1.09 29.42 -7.64
C PHE A 481 -1.89 30.71 -7.85
N GLN A 482 -2.57 30.78 -8.98
CA GLN A 482 -3.39 31.92 -9.37
C GLN A 482 -4.83 31.47 -9.53
N ASN A 483 -5.75 32.19 -8.88
CA ASN A 483 -7.18 32.04 -9.16
C ASN A 483 -7.46 32.78 -10.49
N VAL A 484 -7.88 32.03 -11.51
CA VAL A 484 -8.07 32.57 -12.88
C VAL A 484 -9.50 33.04 -13.08
N THR A 485 -10.48 32.38 -12.47
CA THR A 485 -11.90 32.66 -12.65
C THR A 485 -12.57 32.91 -11.32
N VAL A 486 -13.33 34.02 -11.25
CA VAL A 486 -14.07 34.44 -10.04
C VAL A 486 -15.38 33.64 -9.86
N LEU A 487 -15.98 33.17 -10.95
CA LEU A 487 -17.29 32.51 -10.95
C LEU A 487 -17.14 31.02 -11.25
N SER A 488 -17.62 30.18 -10.35
CA SER A 488 -17.73 28.71 -10.54
C SER A 488 -19.20 28.32 -10.55
N ASN A 489 -19.63 27.67 -11.62
CA ASN A 489 -20.99 27.16 -11.76
C ASN A 489 -21.30 26.11 -10.68
N THR A 490 -20.32 25.32 -10.30
CA THR A 490 -20.48 24.29 -9.24
C THR A 490 -20.69 24.97 -7.89
N LEU A 491 -19.97 26.06 -7.57
CA LEU A 491 -20.19 26.81 -6.34
C LEU A 491 -21.54 27.53 -6.35
N GLU A 492 -21.97 28.12 -7.48
CA GLU A 492 -23.30 28.70 -7.62
C GLU A 492 -24.40 27.67 -7.40
N ASN A 493 -24.26 26.47 -8.01
CA ASN A 493 -25.19 25.36 -7.82
C ASN A 493 -25.22 24.89 -6.37
N LEU A 494 -24.05 24.80 -5.72
CA LEU A 494 -23.94 24.43 -4.31
C LEU A 494 -24.65 25.47 -3.41
N ALA A 495 -24.42 26.77 -3.66
CA ALA A 495 -25.06 27.88 -2.95
C ALA A 495 -26.59 27.80 -3.06
N ASN A 496 -27.08 27.62 -4.30
CA ASN A 496 -28.50 27.48 -4.58
C ASN A 496 -29.15 26.26 -3.87
N LEU A 497 -28.51 25.12 -3.93
CA LEU A 497 -29.00 23.89 -3.27
C LEU A 497 -28.97 24.01 -1.74
N LYS A 498 -27.99 24.72 -1.19
CA LYS A 498 -27.87 24.95 0.25
C LYS A 498 -28.78 26.10 0.73
N GLY A 499 -29.28 26.97 -0.17
CA GLY A 499 -30.06 28.13 0.17
C GLY A 499 -29.24 29.27 0.80
N VAL A 500 -27.99 29.45 0.35
CA VAL A 500 -27.05 30.46 0.81
C VAL A 500 -26.52 31.28 -0.38
N SER A 501 -25.83 32.38 -0.12
CA SER A 501 -25.16 33.14 -1.19
C SER A 501 -23.78 32.55 -1.49
N VAL A 502 -23.23 32.85 -2.68
CA VAL A 502 -21.83 32.51 -3.02
C VAL A 502 -20.86 33.19 -2.05
N ASN A 503 -21.19 34.39 -1.57
CA ASN A 503 -20.39 35.10 -0.57
C ASN A 503 -20.34 34.32 0.77
N ASP A 504 -21.43 33.66 1.17
CA ASP A 504 -21.42 32.81 2.38
C ASP A 504 -20.49 31.59 2.19
N LEU A 505 -20.41 31.03 0.97
CA LEU A 505 -19.44 29.99 0.64
C LEU A 505 -18.00 30.49 0.71
N THR A 506 -17.72 31.70 0.26
CA THR A 506 -16.40 32.32 0.38
C THR A 506 -16.01 32.51 1.85
N ILE A 507 -16.92 32.98 2.69
CA ILE A 507 -16.71 33.11 4.14
C ILE A 507 -16.44 31.71 4.77
N GLU A 508 -17.15 30.71 4.31
CA GLU A 508 -16.95 29.34 4.79
C GLU A 508 -15.59 28.77 4.36
N MET A 509 -15.14 29.04 3.13
CA MET A 509 -13.79 28.68 2.67
C MET A 509 -12.70 29.37 3.51
N GLU A 510 -12.85 30.66 3.81
CA GLU A 510 -11.89 31.38 4.65
C GLU A 510 -11.75 30.77 6.07
N LYS A 511 -12.85 30.30 6.68
CA LYS A 511 -12.77 29.60 7.96
C LYS A 511 -11.99 28.28 7.84
N ARG A 512 -12.23 27.51 6.79
CA ARG A 512 -11.54 26.26 6.52
C ARG A 512 -10.06 26.48 6.22
N LYS A 513 -9.75 27.52 5.46
CA LYS A 513 -8.38 27.96 5.20
C LYS A 513 -7.63 28.25 6.50
N LYS A 514 -8.20 29.06 7.42
CA LYS A 514 -7.58 29.34 8.71
C LYS A 514 -7.25 28.09 9.51
N ILE A 515 -8.13 27.08 9.48
CA ILE A 515 -7.85 25.79 10.15
C ILE A 515 -6.70 25.07 9.47
N LEU A 516 -6.64 25.04 8.13
CA LEU A 516 -5.54 24.44 7.39
C LEU A 516 -4.22 25.17 7.64
N ASP A 517 -4.23 26.50 7.65
CA ASP A 517 -3.07 27.32 7.99
C ASP A 517 -2.58 26.98 9.41
N TYR A 518 -3.49 26.89 10.40
CA TYR A 518 -3.16 26.48 11.76
C TYR A 518 -2.51 25.09 11.81
N LEU A 519 -3.02 24.10 11.06
CA LEU A 519 -2.44 22.77 10.99
C LEU A 519 -1.01 22.80 10.43
N VAL A 520 -0.78 23.58 9.39
CA VAL A 520 0.53 23.76 8.74
C VAL A 520 1.52 24.45 9.69
N GLU A 521 1.12 25.55 10.33
CA GLU A 521 1.95 26.33 11.25
C GLU A 521 2.35 25.57 12.51
N ASN A 522 1.48 24.67 13.01
CA ASN A 522 1.73 23.87 14.19
C ASN A 522 2.29 22.47 13.89
N ASP A 523 2.67 22.19 12.64
CA ASP A 523 3.23 20.90 12.19
C ASP A 523 2.34 19.68 12.48
N ILE A 524 1.02 19.86 12.45
CA ILE A 524 0.04 18.79 12.68
C ILE A 524 -0.17 18.04 11.36
N SER A 525 0.64 17.03 11.11
CA SER A 525 0.62 16.25 9.87
C SER A 525 0.13 14.80 10.03
N SER A 526 -0.10 14.32 11.25
CA SER A 526 -0.65 12.98 11.48
C SER A 526 -2.08 12.87 10.92
N LEU A 527 -2.36 11.79 10.19
CA LEU A 527 -3.68 11.58 9.57
C LEU A 527 -4.81 11.50 10.61
N GLU A 528 -4.53 10.88 11.78
CA GLU A 528 -5.45 10.78 12.90
C GLU A 528 -5.79 12.16 13.49
N ASP A 529 -4.79 13.01 13.71
CA ASP A 529 -4.99 14.33 14.31
C ASP A 529 -5.76 15.24 13.36
N ILE A 530 -5.38 15.25 12.07
CA ILE A 530 -6.11 16.00 11.03
C ILE A 530 -7.58 15.55 11.01
N TYR A 531 -7.84 14.23 10.91
CA TYR A 531 -9.20 13.69 10.88
C TYR A 531 -9.98 14.05 12.15
N SER A 532 -9.33 14.03 13.32
CA SER A 532 -9.94 14.41 14.59
C SER A 532 -10.38 15.88 14.59
N ILE A 533 -9.50 16.79 14.14
CA ILE A 533 -9.77 18.22 14.06
C ILE A 533 -10.90 18.51 13.05
N LEU A 534 -10.83 17.93 11.86
CA LEU A 534 -11.88 18.10 10.85
C LEU A 534 -13.22 17.52 11.34
N SER A 535 -13.19 16.39 12.03
CA SER A 535 -14.41 15.81 12.62
C SER A 535 -15.06 16.74 13.67
N LYS A 536 -14.26 17.41 14.51
CA LYS A 536 -14.75 18.43 15.45
C LYS A 536 -15.39 19.60 14.71
N TYR A 537 -14.82 20.01 13.57
CA TYR A 537 -15.41 21.06 12.73
C TYR A 537 -16.83 20.70 12.27
N TYR A 538 -17.04 19.47 11.79
CA TYR A 538 -18.37 19.01 11.38
C TYR A 538 -19.38 18.93 12.54
N LEU A 539 -18.91 18.75 13.77
CA LEU A 539 -19.77 18.72 14.96
C LEU A 539 -20.14 20.14 15.41
N ASN A 540 -19.18 21.02 15.55
CA ASN A 540 -19.40 22.40 16.00
C ASN A 540 -18.26 23.31 15.50
N PRO A 541 -18.42 23.94 14.33
CA PRO A 541 -17.39 24.83 13.77
C PRO A 541 -16.97 25.97 14.70
N LYS A 542 -17.94 26.62 15.39
CA LYS A 542 -17.64 27.76 16.28
C LYS A 542 -16.83 27.33 17.51
N ALA A 543 -17.15 26.17 18.09
CA ALA A 543 -16.42 25.66 19.25
C ALA A 543 -14.96 25.33 18.88
N LEU A 544 -14.75 24.70 17.72
CA LEU A 544 -13.40 24.41 17.24
C LEU A 544 -12.60 25.69 16.97
N LEU A 545 -13.16 26.67 16.24
CA LEU A 545 -12.46 27.93 15.98
C LEU A 545 -12.04 28.64 17.28
N ASN A 546 -12.92 28.68 18.29
CA ASN A 546 -12.57 29.20 19.61
C ASN A 546 -11.49 28.37 20.32
N GLU A 547 -11.53 27.02 20.24
CA GLU A 547 -10.50 26.13 20.79
C GLU A 547 -9.12 26.39 20.16
N LEU A 548 -9.08 26.67 18.86
CA LEU A 548 -7.85 26.95 18.13
C LEU A 548 -7.41 28.43 18.20
N GLY A 549 -8.23 29.32 18.77
CA GLY A 549 -7.94 30.76 18.83
C GLY A 549 -8.11 31.50 17.49
N LEU A 550 -8.98 31.00 16.58
CA LEU A 550 -9.19 31.50 15.21
C LEU A 550 -10.48 32.31 15.06
#